data_0933e4af8a2530bc21d1409a6b22a2c2
#
_entry.id   0933e4af8a2530bc21d1409a6b22a2c2
#
_cell.length_a   1.000
_cell.length_b   1.000
_cell.length_c   1.000
_cell.angle_alpha   90.00
_cell.angle_beta   90.00
_cell.angle_gamma   90.00
#
_symmetry.space_group_name_H-M   'P 1'
#
loop_
_entity.id
_entity.type
_entity.pdbx_description
1 polymer ?
#
loop_
_entity_poly.entity_id
_entity_poly.type
_entity_poly.pdbx_seq_one_letter_code
_entity_poly.pdbx_strand_id
1 'polypeptide(L)'
;RVGMVFQKPNPFPKSIYDNVAYGPRIHGLAADRAELDEIVITSLQRAGLFDEVKDRLDEPGTGLSGGQQQRLCIARTIAVSPEIILMDEPASALDPIATAVIEELIDELRANYTIAIVTHSMQQAARVSQRKAYFHLGKLVEVGETNQIFTNPTHQLTENYITGRFG
;
A
#
# COMPACT_ATOMS: atom_id res chain seq x y z
N ARG A 1 15.55 -5.27 0.72
CA ARG A 1 14.27 -6.03 0.63
C ARG A 1 13.19 -5.14 0.04
N VAL A 2 12.37 -5.68 -0.85
CA VAL A 2 11.28 -4.96 -1.52
C VAL A 2 9.99 -5.71 -1.24
N GLY A 3 8.97 -5.01 -0.73
CA GLY A 3 7.62 -5.52 -0.57
C GLY A 3 6.73 -5.07 -1.73
N MET A 4 5.66 -5.82 -2.02
CA MET A 4 4.70 -5.50 -3.08
C MET A 4 3.27 -5.63 -2.59
N VAL A 5 2.46 -4.61 -2.87
CA VAL A 5 1.01 -4.58 -2.66
C VAL A 5 0.35 -4.42 -4.02
N PHE A 6 -0.50 -5.37 -4.36
CA PHE A 6 -1.14 -5.44 -5.68
C PHE A 6 -2.47 -4.67 -5.70
N GLN A 7 -2.89 -4.27 -6.89
CA GLN A 7 -4.16 -3.60 -7.15
C GLN A 7 -5.37 -4.39 -6.62
N LYS A 8 -5.40 -5.69 -6.93
CA LYS A 8 -6.43 -6.59 -6.40
C LYS A 8 -5.89 -7.24 -5.14
N PRO A 9 -6.58 -7.09 -3.99
CA PRO A 9 -6.21 -7.82 -2.77
C PRO A 9 -6.05 -9.30 -3.03
N ASN A 10 -4.97 -9.88 -2.55
CA ASN A 10 -4.62 -11.28 -2.79
C ASN A 10 -4.21 -11.99 -1.50
N PRO A 11 -5.08 -12.03 -0.47
CA PRO A 11 -4.78 -12.81 0.71
C PRO A 11 -4.59 -14.28 0.35
N PHE A 12 -3.67 -14.94 1.02
CA PHE A 12 -3.52 -16.39 0.88
C PHE A 12 -4.77 -17.08 1.41
N PRO A 13 -5.12 -18.29 0.89
CA PRO A 13 -6.20 -19.12 1.43
C PRO A 13 -5.79 -19.76 2.78
N LYS A 14 -5.49 -18.91 3.73
CA LYS A 14 -5.01 -19.18 5.08
C LYS A 14 -5.71 -18.24 6.06
N SER A 15 -5.52 -18.48 7.37
CA SER A 15 -6.02 -17.58 8.39
C SER A 15 -5.45 -16.16 8.27
N ILE A 16 -6.11 -15.20 8.93
CA ILE A 16 -5.60 -13.81 9.05
C ILE A 16 -4.20 -13.84 9.65
N TYR A 17 -4.02 -14.57 10.74
CA TYR A 17 -2.72 -14.75 11.40
C TYR A 17 -1.67 -15.31 10.43
N ASP A 18 -1.96 -16.42 9.76
CA ASP A 18 -1.01 -17.10 8.88
C ASP A 18 -0.68 -16.32 7.62
N ASN A 19 -1.55 -15.42 7.17
CA ASN A 19 -1.22 -14.49 6.09
C ASN A 19 -0.06 -13.58 6.49
N VAL A 20 -0.09 -13.01 7.70
CA VAL A 20 0.95 -12.08 8.17
C VAL A 20 2.20 -12.84 8.61
N ALA A 21 2.04 -13.99 9.31
CA ALA A 21 3.12 -14.82 9.79
C ALA A 21 3.93 -15.51 8.69
N TYR A 22 3.41 -15.58 7.46
CA TYR A 22 4.00 -16.35 6.38
C TYR A 22 5.44 -15.90 6.04
N GLY A 23 5.62 -14.62 5.79
CA GLY A 23 6.93 -14.05 5.48
C GLY A 23 7.94 -14.21 6.63
N PRO A 24 7.60 -13.79 7.86
CA PRO A 24 8.47 -13.98 9.02
C PRO A 24 8.91 -15.44 9.23
N ARG A 25 8.02 -16.41 9.06
CA ARG A 25 8.38 -17.85 9.17
C ARG A 25 9.39 -18.29 8.11
N ILE A 26 9.16 -17.94 6.83
CA ILE A 26 10.05 -18.35 5.73
C ILE A 26 11.44 -17.73 5.87
N HIS A 27 11.50 -16.49 6.35
CA HIS A 27 12.76 -15.77 6.49
C HIS A 27 13.44 -15.96 7.84
N GLY A 28 12.85 -16.75 8.75
CA GLY A 28 13.42 -17.00 10.07
C GLY A 28 13.56 -15.72 10.90
N LEU A 29 12.56 -14.81 10.84
CA LEU A 29 12.61 -13.51 11.51
C LEU A 29 12.15 -13.57 12.98
N ALA A 30 11.68 -14.70 13.45
CA ALA A 30 11.27 -14.94 14.83
C ALA A 30 11.99 -16.19 15.33
N ALA A 31 12.59 -16.12 16.51
CA ALA A 31 13.27 -17.25 17.15
C ALA A 31 12.25 -18.23 17.78
N ASP A 32 11.11 -17.71 18.22
CA ASP A 32 10.06 -18.51 18.85
C ASP A 32 8.65 -18.01 18.49
N ARG A 33 7.64 -18.63 19.11
CA ARG A 33 6.23 -18.29 18.90
C ARG A 33 5.88 -16.90 19.41
N ALA A 34 6.46 -16.48 20.53
CA ALA A 34 6.15 -15.19 21.14
C ALA A 34 6.62 -14.03 20.28
N GLU A 35 7.84 -14.12 19.73
CA GLU A 35 8.35 -13.13 18.75
C GLU A 35 7.51 -13.11 17.47
N LEU A 36 7.07 -14.26 17.00
CA LEU A 36 6.20 -14.32 15.83
C LEU A 36 4.85 -13.66 16.10
N ASP A 37 4.26 -13.90 17.25
CA ASP A 37 3.01 -13.27 17.68
C ASP A 37 3.15 -11.74 17.76
N GLU A 38 4.26 -11.25 18.29
CA GLU A 38 4.58 -9.81 18.36
C GLU A 38 4.67 -9.20 16.96
N ILE A 39 5.39 -9.84 16.03
CA ILE A 39 5.49 -9.38 14.63
C ILE A 39 4.11 -9.31 13.98
N VAL A 40 3.28 -10.34 14.15
CA VAL A 40 1.95 -10.41 13.54
C VAL A 40 1.04 -9.32 14.11
N ILE A 41 0.97 -9.20 15.44
CA ILE A 41 0.11 -8.22 16.12
C ILE A 41 0.54 -6.79 15.73
N THR A 42 1.83 -6.50 15.84
CA THR A 42 2.38 -5.18 15.47
C THR A 42 2.10 -4.83 14.01
N SER A 43 2.24 -5.80 13.10
CA SER A 43 1.96 -5.57 11.68
C SER A 43 0.49 -5.31 11.40
N LEU A 44 -0.42 -6.02 12.08
CA LEU A 44 -1.86 -5.78 11.98
C LEU A 44 -2.26 -4.44 12.59
N GLN A 45 -1.65 -4.04 13.70
CA GLN A 45 -1.86 -2.72 14.33
C GLN A 45 -1.42 -1.60 13.39
N ARG A 46 -0.20 -1.71 12.83
CA ARG A 46 0.35 -0.73 11.88
C ARG A 46 -0.43 -0.65 10.58
N ALA A 47 -1.12 -1.71 10.19
CA ALA A 47 -2.04 -1.73 9.05
C ALA A 47 -3.46 -1.26 9.40
N GLY A 48 -3.70 -0.80 10.64
CA GLY A 48 -5.01 -0.34 11.11
C GLY A 48 -6.09 -1.43 11.08
N LEU A 49 -5.70 -2.71 11.19
CA LEU A 49 -6.63 -3.83 11.04
C LEU A 49 -6.84 -4.60 12.35
N PHE A 50 -5.92 -4.53 13.31
CA PHE A 50 -5.90 -5.40 14.49
C PHE A 50 -7.20 -5.36 15.29
N ASP A 51 -7.73 -4.18 15.60
CA ASP A 51 -8.93 -4.04 16.42
C ASP A 51 -10.19 -4.66 15.79
N GLU A 52 -10.22 -4.73 14.46
CA GLU A 52 -11.33 -5.35 13.72
C GLU A 52 -11.25 -6.89 13.65
N VAL A 53 -10.05 -7.46 13.87
CA VAL A 53 -9.82 -8.90 13.66
C VAL A 53 -9.24 -9.64 14.86
N LYS A 54 -8.89 -8.97 15.95
CA LYS A 54 -8.20 -9.56 17.12
C LYS A 54 -8.88 -10.79 17.72
N ASP A 55 -10.21 -10.86 17.66
CA ASP A 55 -10.99 -11.98 18.20
C ASP A 55 -11.24 -13.11 17.19
N ARG A 56 -10.69 -12.98 15.96
CA ARG A 56 -10.90 -13.92 14.85
C ARG A 56 -9.68 -14.14 13.97
N LEU A 57 -8.49 -14.10 14.55
CA LEU A 57 -7.22 -14.25 13.82
C LEU A 57 -7.07 -15.61 13.12
N ASP A 58 -7.77 -16.62 13.59
CA ASP A 58 -7.78 -17.97 12.99
C ASP A 58 -8.77 -18.13 11.82
N GLU A 59 -9.64 -17.12 11.59
CA GLU A 59 -10.56 -17.14 10.45
C GLU A 59 -9.84 -16.91 9.13
N PRO A 60 -10.39 -17.41 8.00
CA PRO A 60 -9.81 -17.22 6.68
C PRO A 60 -9.70 -15.73 6.30
N GLY A 61 -8.50 -15.29 5.90
CA GLY A 61 -8.28 -13.92 5.42
C GLY A 61 -9.10 -13.56 4.18
N THR A 62 -9.51 -14.55 3.39
CA THR A 62 -10.37 -14.37 2.21
C THR A 62 -11.82 -14.02 2.56
N GLY A 63 -12.25 -14.22 3.80
CA GLY A 63 -13.59 -13.85 4.29
C GLY A 63 -13.73 -12.37 4.69
N LEU A 64 -12.65 -11.60 4.67
CA LEU A 64 -12.64 -10.17 4.99
C LEU A 64 -13.27 -9.33 3.86
N SER A 65 -13.70 -8.10 4.18
CA SER A 65 -14.10 -7.12 3.16
C SER A 65 -12.91 -6.71 2.27
N GLY A 66 -13.17 -6.12 1.11
CA GLY A 66 -12.10 -5.72 0.18
C GLY A 66 -11.06 -4.80 0.82
N GLY A 67 -11.49 -3.78 1.57
CA GLY A 67 -10.60 -2.86 2.28
C GLY A 67 -9.81 -3.57 3.40
N GLN A 68 -10.44 -4.48 4.14
CA GLN A 68 -9.77 -5.29 5.15
C GLN A 68 -8.75 -6.25 4.52
N GLN A 69 -9.09 -6.88 3.39
CA GLN A 69 -8.15 -7.74 2.65
C GLN A 69 -6.94 -6.94 2.17
N GLN A 70 -7.14 -5.72 1.70
CA GLN A 70 -6.01 -4.87 1.27
C GLN A 70 -5.12 -4.50 2.45
N ARG A 71 -5.69 -4.12 3.60
CA ARG A 71 -4.92 -3.87 4.83
C ARG A 71 -4.20 -5.13 5.32
N LEU A 72 -4.81 -6.31 5.19
CA LEU A 72 -4.15 -7.58 5.48
C LEU A 72 -2.94 -7.82 4.55
N CYS A 73 -3.05 -7.53 3.27
CA CYS A 73 -1.93 -7.62 2.32
C CYS A 73 -0.82 -6.61 2.66
N ILE A 74 -1.17 -5.41 3.13
CA ILE A 74 -0.19 -4.43 3.63
C ILE A 74 0.49 -4.95 4.90
N ALA A 75 -0.29 -5.46 5.90
CA ALA A 75 0.26 -6.05 7.12
C ALA A 75 1.26 -7.18 6.79
N ARG A 76 0.89 -8.09 5.89
CA ARG A 76 1.78 -9.15 5.39
C ARG A 76 3.07 -8.60 4.78
N THR A 77 2.97 -7.51 4.03
CA THR A 77 4.12 -6.89 3.37
C THR A 77 5.07 -6.24 4.38
N ILE A 78 4.56 -5.52 5.38
CA ILE A 78 5.40 -4.84 6.37
C ILE A 78 5.97 -5.79 7.44
N ALA A 79 5.38 -6.98 7.63
CA ALA A 79 5.82 -7.97 8.60
C ALA A 79 7.26 -8.47 8.39
N VAL A 80 7.79 -8.35 7.17
CA VAL A 80 9.19 -8.69 6.84
C VAL A 80 10.13 -7.49 6.87
N SER A 81 9.67 -6.34 7.35
CA SER A 81 10.43 -5.09 7.44
C SER A 81 11.18 -4.75 6.15
N PRO A 82 10.46 -4.52 5.04
CA PRO A 82 11.08 -4.17 3.76
C PRO A 82 11.70 -2.77 3.84
N GLU A 83 12.67 -2.46 2.98
CA GLU A 83 13.23 -1.13 2.81
C GLU A 83 12.35 -0.27 1.89
N ILE A 84 11.73 -0.92 0.90
CA ILE A 84 10.90 -0.29 -0.12
C ILE A 84 9.59 -1.07 -0.23
N ILE A 85 8.47 -0.35 -0.32
CA ILE A 85 7.16 -0.91 -0.63
C ILE A 85 6.71 -0.37 -1.99
N LEU A 86 6.44 -1.29 -2.91
CA LEU A 86 5.81 -0.97 -4.19
C LEU A 86 4.30 -1.20 -4.05
N MET A 87 3.50 -0.24 -4.48
CA MET A 87 2.03 -0.34 -4.45
C MET A 87 1.49 -0.09 -5.85
N ASP A 88 0.76 -1.05 -6.39
CA ASP A 88 0.11 -0.93 -7.69
C ASP A 88 -1.37 -0.63 -7.47
N GLU A 89 -1.78 0.61 -7.73
CA GLU A 89 -3.15 1.11 -7.58
C GLU A 89 -3.86 0.63 -6.29
N PRO A 90 -3.28 0.83 -5.10
CA PRO A 90 -3.67 0.12 -3.87
C PRO A 90 -5.10 0.37 -3.38
N ALA A 91 -5.79 1.38 -3.92
CA ALA A 91 -7.15 1.73 -3.52
C ALA A 91 -8.16 1.76 -4.69
N SER A 92 -7.75 1.44 -5.93
CA SER A 92 -8.60 1.60 -7.13
C SER A 92 -9.84 0.70 -7.14
N ALA A 93 -9.80 -0.44 -6.46
CA ALA A 93 -10.92 -1.40 -6.37
C ALA A 93 -11.77 -1.23 -5.10
N LEU A 94 -11.55 -0.16 -4.32
CA LEU A 94 -12.19 0.06 -3.03
C LEU A 94 -13.24 1.17 -3.09
N ASP A 95 -14.19 1.12 -2.17
CA ASP A 95 -15.14 2.21 -1.95
C ASP A 95 -14.43 3.47 -1.38
N PRO A 96 -15.08 4.65 -1.41
CA PRO A 96 -14.44 5.89 -0.96
C PRO A 96 -13.99 5.89 0.50
N ILE A 97 -14.69 5.18 1.40
CA ILE A 97 -14.34 5.11 2.82
C ILE A 97 -13.07 4.27 3.00
N ALA A 98 -13.06 3.08 2.40
CA ALA A 98 -11.89 2.21 2.42
C ALA A 98 -10.68 2.85 1.73
N THR A 99 -10.91 3.62 0.66
CA THR A 99 -9.85 4.40 -0.01
C THR A 99 -9.21 5.41 0.93
N ALA A 100 -10.01 6.18 1.68
CA ALA A 100 -9.49 7.15 2.63
C ALA A 100 -8.64 6.48 3.71
N VAL A 101 -9.09 5.34 4.25
CA VAL A 101 -8.31 4.56 5.23
C VAL A 101 -6.96 4.09 4.67
N ILE A 102 -6.92 3.65 3.40
CA ILE A 102 -5.65 3.25 2.76
C ILE A 102 -4.74 4.46 2.55
N GLU A 103 -5.27 5.62 2.18
CA GLU A 103 -4.47 6.84 2.00
C GLU A 103 -3.87 7.33 3.33
N GLU A 104 -4.64 7.33 4.42
CA GLU A 104 -4.14 7.62 5.77
C GLU A 104 -3.03 6.64 6.18
N LEU A 105 -3.25 5.35 5.94
CA LEU A 105 -2.25 4.32 6.22
C LEU A 105 -0.95 4.52 5.42
N ILE A 106 -1.04 4.91 4.15
CA ILE A 106 0.14 5.24 3.33
C ILE A 106 0.89 6.43 3.94
N ASP A 107 0.17 7.45 4.40
CA ASP A 107 0.77 8.64 5.03
C ASP A 107 1.52 8.28 6.33
N GLU A 108 0.97 7.39 7.14
CA GLU A 108 1.65 6.88 8.34
C GLU A 108 2.87 6.01 8.01
N LEU A 109 2.75 5.11 7.04
CA LEU A 109 3.82 4.17 6.68
C LEU A 109 5.04 4.88 6.07
N ARG A 110 4.87 6.00 5.36
CA ARG A 110 5.97 6.75 4.75
C ARG A 110 6.99 7.28 5.77
N ALA A 111 6.62 7.38 7.04
CA ALA A 111 7.55 7.77 8.10
C ALA A 111 8.67 6.72 8.30
N ASN A 112 8.42 5.46 7.94
CA ASN A 112 9.34 4.35 8.20
C ASN A 112 9.76 3.60 6.92
N TYR A 113 9.06 3.81 5.79
CA TYR A 113 9.31 3.09 4.54
C TYR A 113 9.45 4.05 3.36
N THR A 114 10.29 3.68 2.41
CA THR A 114 10.23 4.28 1.07
C THR A 114 9.09 3.63 0.31
N ILE A 115 8.11 4.42 -0.13
CA ILE A 115 6.93 3.91 -0.83
C ILE A 115 6.92 4.43 -2.26
N ALA A 116 6.80 3.53 -3.23
CA ALA A 116 6.56 3.88 -4.62
C ALA A 116 5.17 3.38 -5.03
N ILE A 117 4.31 4.30 -5.49
CA ILE A 117 2.91 4.03 -5.84
C ILE A 117 2.71 4.27 -7.32
N VAL A 118 2.13 3.29 -8.02
CA VAL A 118 1.54 3.49 -9.34
C VAL A 118 0.05 3.79 -9.14
N THR A 119 -0.43 4.90 -9.71
CA THR A 119 -1.85 5.25 -9.70
C THR A 119 -2.22 6.06 -10.94
N HIS A 120 -3.42 5.84 -11.45
CA HIS A 120 -4.02 6.69 -12.46
C HIS A 120 -4.90 7.80 -11.85
N SER A 121 -5.11 7.78 -10.53
CA SER A 121 -5.88 8.81 -9.82
C SER A 121 -5.00 10.02 -9.51
N MET A 122 -5.26 11.12 -10.22
CA MET A 122 -4.59 12.40 -9.96
C MET A 122 -4.84 12.91 -8.54
N GLN A 123 -6.05 12.74 -8.04
CA GLN A 123 -6.43 13.16 -6.70
C GLN A 123 -5.67 12.39 -5.63
N GLN A 124 -5.57 11.07 -5.78
CA GLN A 124 -4.78 10.23 -4.88
C GLN A 124 -3.30 10.64 -4.91
N ALA A 125 -2.71 10.77 -6.11
CA ALA A 125 -1.32 11.18 -6.25
C ALA A 125 -1.04 12.53 -5.56
N ALA A 126 -1.97 13.49 -5.69
CA ALA A 126 -1.82 14.80 -5.05
C ALA A 126 -1.86 14.73 -3.52
N ARG A 127 -2.66 13.81 -2.95
CA ARG A 127 -2.80 13.69 -1.49
C ARG A 127 -1.65 12.95 -0.83
N VAL A 128 -1.18 11.85 -1.43
CA VAL A 128 -0.28 10.91 -0.74
C VAL A 128 1.19 11.03 -1.14
N SER A 129 1.52 11.66 -2.28
CA SER A 129 2.89 11.69 -2.77
C SER A 129 3.64 12.99 -2.45
N GLN A 130 4.93 12.89 -2.15
CA GLN A 130 5.85 14.03 -2.06
C GLN A 130 6.48 14.35 -3.42
N ARG A 131 6.74 13.32 -4.22
CA ARG A 131 7.30 13.42 -5.56
C ARG A 131 6.44 12.63 -6.54
N LYS A 132 6.33 13.14 -7.76
CA LYS A 132 5.58 12.50 -8.85
C LYS A 132 6.46 12.33 -10.07
N ALA A 133 6.35 11.16 -10.69
CA ALA A 133 6.88 10.88 -12.01
C ALA A 133 5.72 10.64 -12.99
N TYR A 134 5.68 11.39 -14.08
CA TYR A 134 4.70 11.19 -15.14
C TYR A 134 5.30 10.40 -16.27
N PHE A 135 4.66 9.29 -16.60
CA PHE A 135 5.02 8.43 -17.72
C PHE A 135 3.95 8.51 -18.82
N HIS A 136 4.39 8.58 -20.06
CA HIS A 136 3.52 8.52 -21.22
C HIS A 136 4.11 7.54 -22.26
N LEU A 137 3.31 6.56 -22.67
CA LEU A 137 3.73 5.51 -23.62
C LEU A 137 5.09 4.88 -23.28
N GLY A 138 5.28 4.52 -22.00
CA GLY A 138 6.49 3.86 -21.50
C GLY A 138 7.71 4.78 -21.32
N LYS A 139 7.58 6.09 -21.58
CA LYS A 139 8.67 7.07 -21.43
C LYS A 139 8.41 7.96 -20.22
N LEU A 140 9.44 8.20 -19.43
CA LEU A 140 9.41 9.22 -18.38
C LEU A 140 9.37 10.61 -19.04
N VAL A 141 8.30 11.35 -18.80
CA VAL A 141 8.11 12.71 -19.34
C VAL A 141 8.62 13.75 -18.38
N GLU A 142 8.23 13.64 -17.11
CA GLU A 142 8.57 14.63 -16.10
C GLU A 142 8.62 13.98 -14.72
N VAL A 143 9.52 14.46 -13.87
CA VAL A 143 9.61 14.07 -12.45
C VAL A 143 9.94 15.29 -11.60
N GLY A 144 9.24 15.47 -10.49
CA GLY A 144 9.46 16.61 -9.60
C GLY A 144 8.66 16.49 -8.30
N GLU A 145 8.72 17.55 -7.52
CA GLU A 145 7.88 17.71 -6.32
C GLU A 145 6.40 17.71 -6.74
N THR A 146 5.56 17.04 -5.97
CA THR A 146 4.14 16.87 -6.31
C THR A 146 3.46 18.23 -6.55
N ASN A 147 3.67 19.19 -5.65
CA ASN A 147 3.07 20.52 -5.81
C ASN A 147 3.50 21.20 -7.12
N GLN A 148 4.78 21.15 -7.46
CA GLN A 148 5.30 21.73 -8.70
C GLN A 148 4.66 21.08 -9.94
N ILE A 149 4.62 19.74 -9.98
CA ILE A 149 4.04 18.98 -11.10
C ILE A 149 2.55 19.35 -11.29
N PHE A 150 1.81 19.55 -10.21
CA PHE A 150 0.37 19.86 -10.30
C PHE A 150 0.06 21.32 -10.57
N THR A 151 0.93 22.26 -10.15
CA THR A 151 0.65 23.71 -10.27
C THR A 151 1.42 24.39 -11.40
N ASN A 152 2.62 23.92 -11.71
CA ASN A 152 3.50 24.54 -12.73
C ASN A 152 4.38 23.48 -13.41
N PRO A 153 3.78 22.51 -14.15
CA PRO A 153 4.53 21.52 -14.90
C PRO A 153 5.40 22.19 -15.98
N THR A 154 6.55 21.61 -16.28
CA THR A 154 7.48 22.13 -17.28
C THR A 154 7.22 21.55 -18.67
N HIS A 155 6.55 20.38 -18.73
CA HIS A 155 6.23 19.70 -19.99
C HIS A 155 4.75 19.85 -20.38
N GLN A 156 4.52 20.22 -21.64
CA GLN A 156 3.15 20.37 -22.19
C GLN A 156 2.32 19.09 -22.06
N LEU A 157 2.94 17.90 -22.21
CA LEU A 157 2.23 16.62 -22.00
C LEU A 157 1.77 16.44 -20.56
N THR A 158 2.56 16.90 -19.58
CA THR A 158 2.19 16.87 -18.16
C THR A 158 1.02 17.82 -17.90
N GLU A 159 1.08 19.04 -18.45
CA GLU A 159 0.00 20.02 -18.33
C GLU A 159 -1.30 19.50 -18.94
N ASN A 160 -1.25 18.93 -20.14
CA ASN A 160 -2.41 18.33 -20.82
C ASN A 160 -3.01 17.20 -19.98
N TYR A 161 -2.15 16.35 -19.37
CA TYR A 161 -2.59 15.26 -18.50
C TYR A 161 -3.30 15.80 -17.26
N ILE A 162 -2.74 16.81 -16.59
CA ILE A 162 -3.30 17.38 -15.36
C ILE A 162 -4.61 18.12 -15.63
N THR A 163 -4.71 18.82 -16.76
CA THR A 163 -5.89 19.61 -17.13
C THR A 163 -6.96 18.80 -17.85
N GLY A 164 -6.72 17.51 -18.10
CA GLY A 164 -7.65 16.64 -18.84
C GLY A 164 -7.76 16.97 -20.34
N ARG A 165 -6.79 17.70 -20.89
CA ARG A 165 -6.76 18.11 -22.30
C ARG A 165 -6.04 17.07 -23.17
N PHE A 166 -6.44 15.81 -23.06
CA PHE A 166 -6.03 14.81 -24.05
C PHE A 166 -7.00 14.91 -25.22
N GLY A 167 -6.55 15.53 -26.30
CA GLY A 167 -7.17 15.46 -27.60
C GLY A 167 -6.49 14.42 -28.48
#